data_68bb3d8c3a1cca58e8e63cab422b821b
#
_entry.id   68bb3d8c3a1cca58e8e63cab422b821b
#
_cell.length_a   1.000
_cell.length_b   1.000
_cell.length_c   1.000
_cell.angle_alpha   90.00
_cell.angle_beta   90.00
_cell.angle_gamma   90.00
#
_symmetry.space_group_name_H-M   'P 1'
#
loop_
_entity.id
_entity.type
_entity.pdbx_description
1 polymer ?
#
loop_
_entity_poly.entity_id
_entity_poly.type
_entity_poly.pdbx_seq_one_letter_code
_entity_poly.pdbx_strand_id
1 'polypeptide(L)'
;LAIALTVFLINIRHLLLCLHASTLFRKSSLAQNIVIGSFLTDESYGVLMGEQVHTEEIAASWMMGNNFMSYTSWILGTILGTALGALLPNPESFGLDFALVAMFIGIFSSQFTIMLRRVKIKKLFLVLGVVGIAYLLLTMLLQNSLAVLFATLLGCTVGVILDDK
;
A
#
# COMPACT_ATOMS: atom_id res chain seq x y z
N LEU A 1 -15.13 2.34 20.88
CA LEU A 1 -15.57 1.55 19.69
C LEU A 1 -15.13 2.20 18.38
N ALA A 2 -15.36 3.52 18.18
CA ALA A 2 -14.98 4.22 16.95
C ALA A 2 -13.48 4.12 16.63
N ILE A 3 -12.61 4.36 17.61
CA ILE A 3 -11.14 4.26 17.43
C ILE A 3 -10.75 2.83 17.04
N ALA A 4 -11.29 1.81 17.71
CA ALA A 4 -10.99 0.42 17.41
C ALA A 4 -11.45 0.05 15.98
N LEU A 5 -12.61 0.52 15.55
CA LEU A 5 -13.11 0.31 14.19
C LEU A 5 -12.22 1.02 13.16
N THR A 6 -11.82 2.25 13.42
CA THR A 6 -10.91 3.00 12.52
C THR A 6 -9.56 2.29 12.38
N VAL A 7 -8.96 1.85 13.49
CA VAL A 7 -7.70 1.09 13.48
C VAL A 7 -7.86 -0.22 12.71
N PHE A 8 -8.96 -0.94 12.92
CA PHE A 8 -9.25 -2.17 12.18
C PHE A 8 -9.37 -1.91 10.67
N LEU A 9 -10.12 -0.88 10.27
CA LEU A 9 -10.32 -0.53 8.86
C LEU A 9 -9.02 -0.10 8.16
N ILE A 10 -8.16 0.62 8.86
CA ILE A 10 -6.84 0.99 8.33
C ILE A 10 -5.96 -0.26 8.16
N ASN A 11 -6.01 -1.18 9.11
CA ASN A 11 -5.18 -2.39 9.09
C ASN A 11 -5.71 -3.50 8.14
N ILE A 12 -6.98 -3.45 7.71
CA ILE A 12 -7.51 -4.41 6.72
C ILE A 12 -6.73 -4.35 5.41
N ARG A 13 -6.17 -3.19 5.06
CA ARG A 13 -5.25 -3.03 3.94
C ARG A 13 -4.04 -3.96 4.06
N HIS A 14 -3.41 -4.02 5.23
CA HIS A 14 -2.28 -4.92 5.48
C HIS A 14 -2.65 -6.39 5.29
N LEU A 15 -3.83 -6.79 5.74
CA LEU A 15 -4.35 -8.14 5.52
C LEU A 15 -4.43 -8.45 4.01
N LEU A 16 -4.96 -7.53 3.22
CA LEU A 16 -5.08 -7.70 1.76
C LEU A 16 -3.71 -7.79 1.07
N LEU A 17 -2.74 -6.97 1.49
CA LEU A 17 -1.37 -7.02 0.98
C LEU A 17 -0.71 -8.37 1.32
N CYS A 18 -0.87 -8.86 2.55
CA CYS A 18 -0.35 -10.16 2.98
C CYS A 18 -1.01 -11.32 2.21
N LEU A 19 -2.33 -11.27 2.01
CA LEU A 19 -3.05 -12.28 1.22
C LEU A 19 -2.53 -12.33 -0.21
N HIS A 20 -2.36 -11.18 -0.86
CA HIS A 20 -1.80 -11.14 -2.21
C HIS A 20 -0.35 -11.62 -2.24
N ALA A 21 0.51 -11.14 -1.34
CA ALA A 21 1.90 -11.58 -1.25
C ALA A 21 2.00 -13.10 -1.05
N SER A 22 1.14 -13.71 -0.21
CA SER A 22 1.15 -15.15 0.02
C SER A 22 0.87 -15.97 -1.25
N THR A 23 0.16 -15.41 -2.22
CA THR A 23 -0.08 -16.09 -3.52
C THR A 23 1.20 -16.21 -4.36
N LEU A 24 2.15 -15.30 -4.17
CA LEU A 24 3.43 -15.29 -4.87
C LEU A 24 4.43 -16.27 -4.26
N PHE A 25 4.30 -16.55 -2.96
CA PHE A 25 5.20 -17.42 -2.20
C PHE A 25 4.60 -18.78 -1.83
N ARG A 26 3.73 -19.33 -2.69
CA ARG A 26 3.05 -20.63 -2.46
C ARG A 26 4.02 -21.81 -2.30
N LYS A 27 5.20 -21.74 -2.91
CA LYS A 27 6.25 -22.78 -2.81
C LYS A 27 7.07 -22.66 -1.51
N SER A 28 6.91 -21.61 -0.75
CA SER A 28 7.64 -21.34 0.49
C SER A 28 6.99 -22.05 1.67
N SER A 29 7.77 -22.34 2.72
CA SER A 29 7.24 -22.93 3.94
C SER A 29 6.29 -21.97 4.66
N LEU A 30 5.40 -22.52 5.50
CA LEU A 30 4.47 -21.71 6.30
C LEU A 30 5.23 -20.72 7.19
N ALA A 31 6.35 -21.13 7.79
CA ALA A 31 7.18 -20.28 8.63
C ALA A 31 7.74 -19.07 7.84
N GLN A 32 8.22 -19.30 6.62
CA GLN A 32 8.71 -18.23 5.76
C GLN A 32 7.56 -17.25 5.39
N ASN A 33 6.38 -17.75 5.07
CA ASN A 33 5.22 -16.90 4.75
C ASN A 33 4.77 -16.06 5.96
N ILE A 34 4.80 -16.63 7.17
CA ILE A 34 4.50 -15.90 8.40
C ILE A 34 5.53 -14.77 8.61
N VAL A 35 6.82 -15.06 8.45
CA VAL A 35 7.88 -14.04 8.59
C VAL A 35 7.71 -12.95 7.53
N ILE A 36 7.50 -13.31 6.26
CA ILE A 36 7.28 -12.35 5.18
C ILE A 36 6.08 -11.45 5.50
N GLY A 37 4.94 -12.02 5.90
CA GLY A 37 3.74 -11.26 6.22
C GLY A 37 3.90 -10.36 7.45
N SER A 38 4.63 -10.82 8.48
CA SER A 38 4.83 -10.06 9.71
C SER A 38 5.66 -8.78 9.53
N PHE A 39 6.55 -8.76 8.54
CA PHE A 39 7.42 -7.62 8.23
C PHE A 39 7.05 -6.91 6.93
N LEU A 40 5.93 -7.30 6.30
CA LEU A 40 5.46 -6.65 5.09
C LEU A 40 4.99 -5.22 5.40
N THR A 41 5.49 -4.25 4.64
CA THR A 41 5.05 -2.85 4.67
C THR A 41 4.55 -2.42 3.30
N ASP A 42 3.92 -1.24 3.19
CA ASP A 42 3.48 -0.71 1.90
C ASP A 42 4.67 -0.51 0.95
N GLU A 43 5.80 -0.06 1.49
CA GLU A 43 7.02 0.20 0.73
C GLU A 43 7.63 -1.12 0.23
N SER A 44 7.80 -2.11 1.12
CA SER A 44 8.37 -3.40 0.74
C SER A 44 7.47 -4.16 -0.24
N TYR A 45 6.15 -4.01 -0.11
CA TYR A 45 5.19 -4.52 -1.08
C TYR A 45 5.29 -3.79 -2.43
N GLY A 46 5.49 -2.46 -2.42
CA GLY A 46 5.71 -1.68 -3.64
C GLY A 46 6.94 -2.15 -4.42
N VAL A 47 8.04 -2.43 -3.71
CA VAL A 47 9.26 -2.99 -4.31
C VAL A 47 9.02 -4.41 -4.85
N LEU A 48 8.29 -5.26 -4.11
CA LEU A 48 7.89 -6.60 -4.55
C LEU A 48 7.11 -6.55 -5.87
N MET A 49 6.15 -5.63 -5.99
CA MET A 49 5.37 -5.46 -7.23
C MET A 49 6.23 -4.97 -8.39
N GLY A 50 7.21 -4.11 -8.12
CA GLY A 50 8.20 -3.68 -9.11
C GLY A 50 9.04 -4.83 -9.63
N GLU A 51 9.55 -5.67 -8.74
CA GLU A 51 10.35 -6.85 -9.10
C GLU A 51 9.55 -7.88 -9.90
N GLN A 52 8.29 -8.09 -9.55
CA GLN A 52 7.39 -9.01 -10.26
C GLN A 52 7.19 -8.67 -11.75
N VAL A 53 7.49 -7.45 -12.17
CA VAL A 53 7.45 -7.07 -13.59
C VAL A 53 8.65 -7.65 -14.37
N HIS A 54 9.76 -7.86 -13.67
CA HIS A 54 11.02 -8.28 -14.28
C HIS A 54 11.33 -9.76 -14.05
N THR A 55 10.77 -10.34 -12.99
CA THR A 55 11.08 -11.71 -12.56
C THR A 55 9.77 -12.48 -12.34
N GLU A 56 9.62 -13.63 -13.01
CA GLU A 56 8.39 -14.45 -12.86
C GLU A 56 8.33 -15.16 -11.49
N GLU A 57 9.47 -15.60 -10.97
CA GLU A 57 9.55 -16.27 -9.67
C GLU A 57 10.49 -15.50 -8.73
N ILE A 58 9.94 -14.92 -7.68
CA ILE A 58 10.70 -14.20 -6.66
C ILE A 58 11.01 -15.16 -5.50
N ALA A 59 12.28 -15.27 -5.12
CA ALA A 59 12.70 -16.11 -4.00
C ALA A 59 12.21 -15.52 -2.66
N ALA A 60 11.75 -16.38 -1.74
CA ALA A 60 11.38 -15.97 -0.39
C ALA A 60 12.52 -15.26 0.36
N SER A 61 13.78 -15.72 0.15
CA SER A 61 14.97 -15.09 0.72
C SER A 61 15.16 -13.64 0.25
N TRP A 62 14.87 -13.36 -1.03
CA TRP A 62 14.89 -12.00 -1.56
C TRP A 62 13.86 -11.11 -0.84
N MET A 63 12.64 -11.63 -0.68
CA MET A 63 11.57 -10.88 0.01
C MET A 63 11.89 -10.65 1.49
N MET A 64 12.48 -11.62 2.17
CA MET A 64 12.94 -11.45 3.55
C MET A 64 14.03 -10.37 3.65
N GLY A 65 14.98 -10.33 2.69
CA GLY A 65 15.98 -9.27 2.60
C GLY A 65 15.36 -7.90 2.36
N ASN A 66 14.41 -7.79 1.44
CA ASN A 66 13.66 -6.56 1.18
C ASN A 66 12.93 -6.05 2.43
N ASN A 67 12.21 -6.92 3.14
CA ASN A 67 11.53 -6.58 4.39
C ASN A 67 12.52 -6.13 5.47
N PHE A 68 13.63 -6.84 5.64
CA PHE A 68 14.67 -6.49 6.61
C PHE A 68 15.26 -5.10 6.32
N MET A 69 15.60 -4.82 5.08
CA MET A 69 16.14 -3.52 4.67
C MET A 69 15.11 -2.40 4.85
N SER A 70 13.87 -2.63 4.46
CA SER A 70 12.77 -1.65 4.62
C SER A 70 12.56 -1.33 6.11
N TYR A 71 12.49 -2.34 6.96
CA TYR A 71 12.27 -2.18 8.39
C TYR A 71 13.46 -1.47 9.08
N THR A 72 14.68 -1.87 8.73
CA THR A 72 15.89 -1.23 9.25
C THR A 72 15.99 0.23 8.82
N SER A 73 15.69 0.53 7.57
CA SER A 73 15.66 1.91 7.05
C SER A 73 14.63 2.77 7.78
N TRP A 74 13.46 2.19 8.09
CA TRP A 74 12.42 2.88 8.84
C TRP A 74 12.85 3.20 10.27
N ILE A 75 13.48 2.25 10.97
CA ILE A 75 14.03 2.48 12.32
C ILE A 75 15.10 3.56 12.28
N LEU A 76 16.08 3.45 11.36
CA LEU A 76 17.16 4.44 11.23
C LEU A 76 16.60 5.82 10.87
N GLY A 77 15.65 5.89 9.95
CA GLY A 77 14.97 7.13 9.57
C GLY A 77 14.25 7.78 10.76
N THR A 78 13.59 6.97 11.60
CA THR A 78 12.91 7.45 12.80
C THR A 78 13.90 8.00 13.83
N ILE A 79 15.00 7.30 14.08
CA ILE A 79 16.05 7.75 15.01
C ILE A 79 16.67 9.06 14.53
N LEU A 80 17.07 9.11 13.25
CA LEU A 80 17.65 10.31 12.66
C LEU A 80 16.65 11.48 12.62
N GLY A 81 15.40 11.20 12.23
CA GLY A 81 14.33 12.19 12.20
C GLY A 81 14.05 12.79 13.57
N THR A 82 14.04 11.96 14.63
CA THR A 82 13.86 12.43 16.01
C THR A 82 15.05 13.28 16.47
N ALA A 83 16.28 12.83 16.19
CA ALA A 83 17.48 13.56 16.58
C ALA A 83 17.61 14.90 15.84
N LEU A 84 17.37 14.93 14.53
CA LEU A 84 17.45 16.15 13.72
C LEU A 84 16.24 17.05 13.93
N GLY A 85 15.06 16.50 14.15
CA GLY A 85 13.83 17.25 14.39
C GLY A 85 13.90 18.12 15.65
N ALA A 86 14.62 17.66 16.67
CA ALA A 86 14.88 18.45 17.87
C ALA A 86 15.75 19.71 17.61
N LEU A 87 16.47 19.74 16.51
CA LEU A 87 17.32 20.88 16.10
C LEU A 87 16.58 21.87 15.21
N LEU A 88 15.38 21.52 14.70
CA LEU A 88 14.59 22.36 13.81
C LEU A 88 13.62 23.23 14.62
N PRO A 89 13.76 24.58 14.59
CA PRO A 89 12.88 25.46 15.37
C PRO A 89 11.42 25.43 14.86
N ASN A 90 11.20 25.24 13.56
CA ASN A 90 9.88 25.18 12.92
C ASN A 90 9.86 24.09 11.83
N PRO A 91 9.55 22.83 12.16
CA PRO A 91 9.51 21.73 11.19
C PRO A 91 8.53 21.97 10.03
N GLU A 92 7.42 22.66 10.28
CA GLU A 92 6.39 22.99 9.29
C GLU A 92 6.90 23.89 8.16
N SER A 93 7.85 24.80 8.45
CA SER A 93 8.43 25.69 7.43
C SER A 93 9.27 24.94 6.39
N PHE A 94 9.64 23.69 6.65
CA PHE A 94 10.33 22.79 5.72
C PHE A 94 9.36 21.88 4.96
N GLY A 95 8.05 22.04 5.14
CA GLY A 95 7.04 21.21 4.47
C GLY A 95 7.01 19.74 4.96
N LEU A 96 7.47 19.46 6.19
CA LEU A 96 7.51 18.12 6.76
C LEU A 96 6.11 17.54 7.01
N ASP A 97 5.10 18.39 7.15
CA ASP A 97 3.69 18.03 7.19
C ASP A 97 3.21 17.41 5.88
N PHE A 98 3.81 17.80 4.74
CA PHE A 98 3.52 17.22 3.43
C PHE A 98 4.28 15.91 3.16
N ALA A 99 5.27 15.55 3.95
CA ALA A 99 6.14 14.38 3.68
C ALA A 99 5.35 13.06 3.57
N LEU A 100 4.37 12.85 4.46
CA LEU A 100 3.49 11.67 4.43
C LEU A 100 2.66 11.61 3.14
N VAL A 101 2.09 12.73 2.73
CA VAL A 101 1.30 12.83 1.48
C VAL A 101 2.19 12.57 0.28
N ALA A 102 3.39 13.14 0.24
CA ALA A 102 4.38 12.93 -0.82
C ALA A 102 4.79 11.45 -0.92
N MET A 103 4.98 10.77 0.22
CA MET A 103 5.27 9.33 0.26
C MET A 103 4.16 8.53 -0.41
N PHE A 104 2.89 8.75 -0.07
CA PHE A 104 1.76 8.04 -0.69
C PHE A 104 1.60 8.37 -2.18
N ILE A 105 1.85 9.61 -2.59
CA ILE A 105 1.87 9.98 -4.01
C ILE A 105 2.97 9.20 -4.75
N GLY A 106 4.16 9.08 -4.15
CA GLY A 106 5.27 8.31 -4.70
C GLY A 106 4.94 6.82 -4.88
N ILE A 107 4.38 6.19 -3.85
CA ILE A 107 3.93 4.78 -3.89
C ILE A 107 2.85 4.61 -4.96
N PHE A 108 1.84 5.48 -5.00
CA PHE A 108 0.78 5.45 -6.01
C PHE A 108 1.35 5.60 -7.43
N SER A 109 2.24 6.56 -7.66
CA SER A 109 2.87 6.79 -8.97
C SER A 109 3.65 5.57 -9.45
N SER A 110 4.40 4.94 -8.56
CA SER A 110 5.13 3.70 -8.86
C SER A 110 4.18 2.57 -9.25
N GLN A 111 3.17 2.30 -8.44
CA GLN A 111 2.18 1.25 -8.71
C GLN A 111 1.36 1.54 -9.97
N PHE A 112 0.98 2.80 -10.20
CA PHE A 112 0.27 3.21 -11.41
C PHE A 112 1.08 2.91 -12.67
N THR A 113 2.39 3.21 -12.65
CA THR A 113 3.30 2.92 -13.77
C THR A 113 3.40 1.42 -14.05
N ILE A 114 3.42 0.59 -13.01
CA ILE A 114 3.43 -0.87 -13.13
C ILE A 114 2.11 -1.37 -13.73
N MET A 115 0.98 -0.85 -13.26
CA MET A 115 -0.34 -1.24 -13.75
C MET A 115 -0.56 -0.86 -15.22
N LEU A 116 -0.01 0.27 -15.68
CA LEU A 116 -0.07 0.67 -17.09
C LEU A 116 0.58 -0.34 -18.05
N ARG A 117 1.52 -1.15 -17.56
CA ARG A 117 2.13 -2.24 -18.36
C ARG A 117 1.29 -3.49 -18.42
N ARG A 118 0.39 -3.71 -17.45
CA ARG A 118 -0.42 -4.95 -17.32
C ARG A 118 -1.86 -4.78 -17.74
N VAL A 119 -2.42 -3.59 -17.57
CA VAL A 119 -3.86 -3.33 -17.78
C VAL A 119 -4.05 -2.21 -18.80
N LYS A 120 -5.09 -2.33 -19.64
CA LYS A 120 -5.45 -1.26 -20.58
C LYS A 120 -5.78 0.02 -19.84
N ILE A 121 -5.19 1.13 -20.25
CA ILE A 121 -5.33 2.45 -19.62
C ILE A 121 -6.80 2.86 -19.41
N LYS A 122 -7.68 2.50 -20.34
CA LYS A 122 -9.12 2.79 -20.24
C LYS A 122 -9.79 2.09 -19.04
N LYS A 123 -9.43 0.82 -18.80
CA LYS A 123 -9.94 0.06 -17.65
C LYS A 123 -9.45 0.68 -16.34
N LEU A 124 -8.18 1.07 -16.28
CA LEU A 124 -7.57 1.68 -15.10
C LEU A 124 -8.24 3.01 -14.75
N PHE A 125 -8.41 3.90 -15.72
CA PHE A 125 -9.10 5.18 -15.48
C PHE A 125 -10.58 5.00 -15.12
N LEU A 126 -11.25 3.99 -15.68
CA LEU A 126 -12.63 3.69 -15.33
C LEU A 126 -12.76 3.25 -13.87
N VAL A 127 -11.88 2.34 -13.41
CA VAL A 127 -11.87 1.89 -12.00
C VAL A 127 -11.55 3.05 -11.07
N LEU A 128 -10.52 3.85 -11.38
CA LEU A 128 -10.18 5.03 -10.58
C LEU A 128 -11.32 6.06 -10.53
N GLY A 129 -12.00 6.27 -11.66
CA GLY A 129 -13.17 7.15 -11.73
C GLY A 129 -14.32 6.64 -10.85
N VAL A 130 -14.61 5.33 -10.91
CA VAL A 130 -15.64 4.72 -10.05
C VAL A 130 -15.30 4.88 -8.57
N VAL A 131 -14.04 4.60 -8.17
CA VAL A 131 -13.60 4.78 -6.78
C VAL A 131 -13.71 6.23 -6.34
N GLY A 132 -13.25 7.17 -7.18
CA GLY A 132 -13.30 8.60 -6.87
C GLY A 132 -14.73 9.12 -6.70
N ILE A 133 -15.62 8.78 -7.64
CA ILE A 133 -17.04 9.18 -7.57
C ILE A 133 -17.74 8.52 -6.37
N ALA A 134 -17.53 7.21 -6.18
CA ALA A 134 -18.09 6.49 -5.03
C ALA A 134 -17.62 7.10 -3.71
N TYR A 135 -16.34 7.42 -3.59
CA TYR A 135 -15.79 8.08 -2.39
C TYR A 135 -16.47 9.43 -2.12
N LEU A 136 -16.57 10.30 -3.13
CA LEU A 136 -17.21 11.61 -2.98
C LEU A 136 -18.68 11.50 -2.56
N LEU A 137 -19.43 10.56 -3.13
CA LEU A 137 -20.82 10.34 -2.76
C LEU A 137 -20.96 9.75 -1.35
N LEU A 138 -20.12 8.78 -1.01
CA LEU A 138 -20.17 8.13 0.29
C LEU A 138 -19.73 9.03 1.45
N THR A 139 -18.81 9.98 1.23
CA THR A 139 -18.42 10.96 2.25
C THR A 139 -19.54 11.90 2.66
N MET A 140 -20.57 12.05 1.82
CA MET A 140 -21.76 12.82 2.18
C MET A 140 -22.70 12.09 3.15
N LEU A 141 -22.60 10.74 3.22
CA LEU A 141 -23.50 9.88 3.99
C LEU A 141 -22.81 9.16 5.14
N LEU A 142 -21.51 8.92 5.04
CA LEU A 142 -20.73 8.09 5.94
C LEU A 142 -19.50 8.83 6.47
N GLN A 143 -18.95 8.34 7.58
CA GLN A 143 -17.65 8.78 8.06
C GLN A 143 -16.55 8.45 7.02
N ASN A 144 -15.53 9.29 6.91
CA ASN A 144 -14.47 9.20 5.91
C ASN A 144 -13.85 7.79 5.82
N SER A 145 -13.60 7.13 6.95
CA SER A 145 -13.00 5.79 6.98
C SER A 145 -13.90 4.72 6.33
N LEU A 146 -15.21 4.79 6.56
CA LEU A 146 -16.19 3.88 5.95
C LEU A 146 -16.37 4.20 4.47
N ALA A 147 -16.37 5.49 4.10
CA ALA A 147 -16.46 5.91 2.71
C ALA A 147 -15.30 5.37 1.87
N VAL A 148 -14.07 5.45 2.38
CA VAL A 148 -12.89 4.86 1.73
C VAL A 148 -13.05 3.35 1.57
N LEU A 149 -13.47 2.64 2.63
CA LEU A 149 -13.64 1.18 2.59
C LEU A 149 -14.65 0.77 1.50
N PHE A 150 -15.85 1.35 1.51
CA PHE A 150 -16.88 0.98 0.54
C PHE A 150 -16.53 1.42 -0.89
N ALA A 151 -15.90 2.59 -1.06
CA ALA A 151 -15.44 3.05 -2.36
C ALA A 151 -14.38 2.09 -2.96
N THR A 152 -13.43 1.63 -2.14
CA THR A 152 -12.42 0.67 -2.59
C THR A 152 -13.00 -0.70 -2.90
N LEU A 153 -13.94 -1.20 -2.10
CA LEU A 153 -14.64 -2.46 -2.38
C LEU A 153 -15.43 -2.40 -3.70
N LEU A 154 -16.13 -1.29 -3.95
CA LEU A 154 -16.81 -1.07 -5.23
C LEU A 154 -15.82 -1.03 -6.40
N GLY A 155 -14.70 -0.33 -6.24
CA GLY A 155 -13.64 -0.31 -7.25
C GLY A 155 -13.05 -1.67 -7.55
N CYS A 156 -12.78 -2.46 -6.51
CA CYS A 156 -12.31 -3.85 -6.65
C CYS A 156 -13.33 -4.72 -7.41
N THR A 157 -14.60 -4.63 -7.04
CA THR A 157 -15.68 -5.38 -7.70
C THR A 157 -15.78 -5.03 -9.19
N VAL A 158 -15.76 -3.74 -9.51
CA VAL A 158 -15.76 -3.26 -10.91
C VAL A 158 -14.50 -3.72 -11.64
N GLY A 159 -13.35 -3.67 -10.98
CA GLY A 159 -12.07 -4.14 -11.54
C GLY A 159 -12.13 -5.63 -11.95
N VAL A 160 -12.65 -6.48 -11.07
CA VAL A 160 -12.81 -7.92 -11.33
C VAL A 160 -13.77 -8.16 -12.50
N ILE A 161 -14.95 -7.51 -12.50
CA ILE A 161 -15.94 -7.65 -13.58
C ILE A 161 -15.37 -7.22 -14.95
N LEU A 162 -14.48 -6.25 -14.96
CA LEU A 162 -13.83 -5.79 -16.19
C LEU A 162 -12.67 -6.68 -16.64
N ASP A 163 -12.10 -7.47 -15.72
CA ASP A 163 -10.95 -8.34 -16.04
C ASP A 163 -11.43 -9.71 -16.61
N ASP A 164 -12.61 -10.18 -16.22
CA ASP A 164 -13.23 -11.41 -16.73
C ASP A 164 -13.71 -11.33 -18.20
N LYS A 165 -13.43 -10.21 -18.90
CA LYS A 165 -13.71 -9.98 -20.32
C LYS A 165 -12.45 -9.58 -21.08
#